data_53345c2f3eca9a21b73ad4badee4314c
#
_entry.id   53345c2f3eca9a21b73ad4badee4314c
#
_cell.length_a   1.000
_cell.length_b   1.000
_cell.length_c   1.000
_cell.angle_alpha   90.00
_cell.angle_beta   90.00
_cell.angle_gamma   90.00
#
_symmetry.space_group_name_H-M   'P 1'
#
loop_
_entity.id
_entity.type
_entity.pdbx_description
1 polymer ?
#
loop_
_entity_poly.entity_id
_entity_poly.type
_entity_poly.pdbx_seq_one_letter_code
_entity_poly.pdbx_strand_id
1 'polypeptide(L)'
;MFIKLNHNKTMKDFKISTVLIGFSIMAISCNQPSADNTTEAKTDSTEMMTATTDPAQLKKEIQELETAWATAYNAGDVTTLAAFYSDDAISMDNEKPMMVGNAAIKKDMEEGLAKRPKGAKTNYEVMDVFGSGNYVTEVGKTTRMDSTGKVTSTGKYMAIWEKRDGKWICIRDIGNNDAKVN
;
A
#
# COMPACT_ATOMS: atom_id res chain seq x y z
N MET A 1 -0.74 -27.47 -41.23
CA MET A 1 0.30 -26.46 -41.55
C MET A 1 1.00 -26.10 -40.23
N PHE A 2 2.14 -26.79 -39.99
CA PHE A 2 2.88 -26.67 -38.74
C PHE A 2 3.91 -25.52 -38.86
N ILE A 3 3.81 -24.54 -37.97
CA ILE A 3 4.84 -23.45 -37.86
C ILE A 3 5.82 -23.85 -36.77
N LYS A 4 7.07 -24.14 -37.16
CA LYS A 4 8.22 -24.37 -36.27
C LYS A 4 8.62 -23.07 -35.59
N LEU A 5 8.61 -23.04 -34.24
CA LEU A 5 9.29 -22.00 -33.48
C LEU A 5 10.79 -22.30 -33.43
N ASN A 6 11.56 -21.35 -33.90
CA ASN A 6 13.03 -21.38 -33.87
C ASN A 6 13.52 -20.75 -32.55
N HIS A 7 14.08 -21.59 -31.68
CA HIS A 7 14.77 -21.17 -30.46
C HIS A 7 16.25 -20.95 -30.77
N ASN A 8 16.69 -19.70 -30.79
CA ASN A 8 18.11 -19.37 -30.59
C ASN A 8 18.21 -17.94 -30.03
N LYS A 9 18.48 -17.84 -28.74
CA LYS A 9 18.99 -16.60 -28.15
C LYS A 9 20.16 -16.95 -27.22
N THR A 10 21.34 -16.70 -27.72
CA THR A 10 22.65 -16.84 -27.13
C THR A 10 22.76 -16.10 -25.80
N MET A 11 23.22 -16.83 -24.77
CA MET A 11 23.66 -16.29 -23.48
C MET A 11 24.96 -15.51 -23.71
N LYS A 12 24.98 -14.25 -23.32
CA LYS A 12 26.20 -13.44 -23.21
C LYS A 12 26.84 -13.67 -21.84
N ASP A 13 28.10 -14.07 -21.89
CA ASP A 13 28.98 -14.34 -20.76
C ASP A 13 29.13 -13.10 -19.85
N PHE A 14 28.73 -13.23 -18.60
CA PHE A 14 28.97 -12.24 -17.56
C PHE A 14 30.29 -12.58 -16.85
N LYS A 15 31.34 -11.82 -17.13
CA LYS A 15 32.65 -11.96 -16.47
C LYS A 15 32.59 -11.36 -15.07
N ILE A 16 32.69 -12.22 -14.07
CA ILE A 16 32.87 -11.85 -12.67
C ILE A 16 34.33 -11.47 -12.46
N SER A 17 34.59 -10.20 -12.17
CA SER A 17 35.91 -9.70 -11.79
C SER A 17 36.07 -9.80 -10.27
N THR A 18 36.89 -10.76 -9.83
CA THR A 18 37.25 -10.96 -8.42
C THR A 18 38.27 -9.93 -7.99
N VAL A 19 37.91 -8.98 -7.14
CA VAL A 19 38.83 -8.06 -6.48
C VAL A 19 39.23 -8.67 -5.12
N LEU A 20 40.48 -9.10 -5.03
CA LEU A 20 41.14 -9.50 -3.79
C LEU A 20 41.59 -8.24 -3.04
N ILE A 21 40.95 -7.94 -1.89
CA ILE A 21 41.47 -6.92 -0.96
C ILE A 21 42.20 -7.63 0.17
N GLY A 22 43.53 -7.40 0.18
CA GLY A 22 44.43 -7.94 1.16
C GLY A 22 44.21 -7.35 2.56
N PHE A 23 44.06 -8.23 3.55
CA PHE A 23 44.04 -7.88 4.97
C PHE A 23 45.49 -7.75 5.48
N SER A 24 45.92 -6.53 5.82
CA SER A 24 47.16 -6.31 6.58
C SER A 24 46.81 -6.21 8.07
N ILE A 25 47.23 -7.21 8.83
CA ILE A 25 47.14 -7.23 10.30
C ILE A 25 48.35 -6.49 10.84
N MET A 26 48.17 -5.34 11.48
CA MET A 26 49.17 -4.71 12.37
C MET A 26 48.83 -5.00 13.83
N ALA A 27 49.66 -5.82 14.44
CA ALA A 27 49.69 -5.98 15.87
C ALA A 27 50.44 -4.80 16.51
N ILE A 28 49.82 -4.08 17.43
CA ILE A 28 50.51 -3.11 18.30
C ILE A 28 50.29 -3.53 19.75
N SER A 29 51.45 -3.73 20.37
CA SER A 29 51.71 -4.19 21.73
C SER A 29 51.20 -3.21 22.80
N CYS A 30 50.78 -3.78 23.92
CA CYS A 30 50.43 -3.11 25.14
C CYS A 30 51.58 -2.29 25.74
N ASN A 31 51.30 -1.11 26.21
CA ASN A 31 51.94 -0.57 27.40
C ASN A 31 50.98 0.38 28.14
N GLN A 32 50.62 0.03 29.38
CA GLN A 32 49.85 0.85 30.29
C GLN A 32 50.85 1.69 31.14
N PRO A 33 50.55 2.94 31.48
CA PRO A 33 50.19 3.21 32.87
C PRO A 33 48.98 4.14 33.05
N SER A 34 48.34 3.93 34.18
CA SER A 34 47.18 4.62 34.73
C SER A 34 47.34 6.14 34.86
N ALA A 35 46.32 6.88 34.44
CA ALA A 35 45.92 8.12 35.08
C ALA A 35 44.45 8.44 34.70
N ASP A 36 43.70 8.59 35.73
CA ASP A 36 42.34 9.05 35.86
C ASP A 36 42.04 10.30 35.01
N ASN A 37 41.06 10.23 34.10
CA ASN A 37 40.27 11.40 33.68
C ASN A 37 38.98 10.94 33.01
N THR A 38 37.92 11.03 33.77
CA THR A 38 36.55 10.88 33.33
C THR A 38 36.21 11.96 32.31
N THR A 39 36.26 11.61 31.04
CA THR A 39 35.61 12.40 30.00
C THR A 39 34.49 11.53 29.43
N GLU A 40 33.27 11.80 29.87
CA GLU A 40 32.05 11.26 29.31
C GLU A 40 32.01 11.62 27.84
N ALA A 41 32.25 10.64 26.98
CA ALA A 41 31.90 10.74 25.57
C ALA A 41 30.37 10.78 25.50
N LYS A 42 29.81 11.97 25.37
CA LYS A 42 28.44 12.16 24.90
C LYS A 42 28.32 11.48 23.55
N THR A 43 27.79 10.26 23.54
CA THR A 43 27.23 9.64 22.35
C THR A 43 26.02 10.48 22.00
N ASP A 44 26.18 11.35 21.03
CA ASP A 44 25.08 12.07 20.40
C ASP A 44 24.31 11.04 19.58
N SER A 45 23.46 10.29 20.28
CA SER A 45 22.41 9.51 19.66
C SER A 45 21.40 10.50 19.14
N THR A 46 21.58 10.93 17.89
CA THR A 46 20.50 11.56 17.13
C THR A 46 19.40 10.49 17.01
N GLU A 47 18.58 10.39 18.03
CA GLU A 47 17.27 9.73 17.90
C GLU A 47 16.55 10.47 16.78
N MET A 48 16.54 9.88 15.61
CA MET A 48 15.53 10.20 14.61
C MET A 48 14.19 9.92 15.29
N MET A 49 13.62 10.95 15.91
CA MET A 49 12.22 10.94 16.34
C MET A 49 11.39 10.76 15.08
N THR A 50 11.09 9.50 14.75
CA THR A 50 9.96 9.20 13.91
C THR A 50 8.75 9.73 14.64
N ALA A 51 8.22 10.86 14.19
CA ALA A 51 7.00 11.43 14.73
C ALA A 51 5.93 10.33 14.62
N THR A 52 5.64 9.69 15.74
CA THR A 52 4.54 8.73 15.82
C THR A 52 3.27 9.57 15.66
N THR A 53 2.67 9.49 14.48
CA THR A 53 1.35 10.10 14.24
C THR A 53 0.39 9.51 15.27
N ASP A 54 -0.36 10.36 15.94
CA ASP A 54 -1.41 9.94 16.89
C ASP A 54 -2.35 8.96 16.17
N PRO A 55 -2.58 7.74 16.69
CA PRO A 55 -3.45 6.75 16.06
C PRO A 55 -4.86 7.27 15.79
N ALA A 56 -5.41 8.12 16.67
CA ALA A 56 -6.72 8.71 16.48
C ALA A 56 -6.73 9.72 15.32
N GLN A 57 -5.67 10.53 15.21
CA GLN A 57 -5.50 11.46 14.10
C GLN A 57 -5.30 10.70 12.78
N LEU A 58 -4.50 9.65 12.78
CA LEU A 58 -4.28 8.81 11.60
C LEU A 58 -5.59 8.16 11.11
N LYS A 59 -6.36 7.59 12.03
CA LYS A 59 -7.68 7.02 11.70
C LYS A 59 -8.62 8.06 11.10
N LYS A 60 -8.61 9.28 11.63
CA LYS A 60 -9.41 10.37 11.08
C LYS A 60 -8.98 10.73 9.64
N GLU A 61 -7.68 10.86 9.38
CA GLU A 61 -7.15 11.13 8.03
C GLU A 61 -7.60 10.06 7.02
N ILE A 62 -7.49 8.79 7.38
CA ILE A 62 -7.91 7.68 6.50
C ILE A 62 -9.44 7.68 6.32
N GLN A 63 -10.23 7.94 7.36
CA GLN A 63 -11.69 8.05 7.21
C GLN A 63 -12.10 9.22 6.29
N GLU A 64 -11.37 10.33 6.29
CA GLU A 64 -11.61 11.43 5.36
C GLU A 64 -11.33 11.01 3.90
N LEU A 65 -10.28 10.21 3.66
CA LEU A 65 -9.99 9.64 2.34
C LEU A 65 -11.11 8.69 1.89
N GLU A 66 -11.55 7.78 2.76
CA GLU A 66 -12.66 6.86 2.45
C GLU A 66 -13.98 7.59 2.19
N THR A 67 -14.22 8.69 2.90
CA THR A 67 -15.39 9.54 2.65
C THR A 67 -15.32 10.21 1.28
N ALA A 68 -14.15 10.70 0.89
CA ALA A 68 -13.93 11.28 -0.43
C ALA A 68 -14.05 10.22 -1.54
N TRP A 69 -13.48 9.02 -1.30
CA TRP A 69 -13.60 7.88 -2.21
C TRP A 69 -15.06 7.45 -2.39
N ALA A 70 -15.82 7.30 -1.29
CA ALA A 70 -17.24 6.98 -1.31
C ALA A 70 -18.06 8.05 -2.09
N THR A 71 -17.71 9.31 -1.94
CA THR A 71 -18.35 10.41 -2.65
C THR A 71 -18.14 10.28 -4.16
N ALA A 72 -16.90 10.08 -4.61
CA ALA A 72 -16.58 9.86 -6.01
C ALA A 72 -17.25 8.57 -6.56
N TYR A 73 -17.22 7.49 -5.78
CA TYR A 73 -17.87 6.24 -6.14
C TYR A 73 -19.38 6.40 -6.33
N ASN A 74 -20.04 7.09 -5.41
CA ASN A 74 -21.47 7.34 -5.46
C ASN A 74 -21.88 8.30 -6.59
N ALA A 75 -20.97 9.17 -7.00
CA ALA A 75 -21.14 10.05 -8.18
C ALA A 75 -20.82 9.34 -9.50
N GLY A 76 -20.15 8.17 -9.48
CA GLY A 76 -19.67 7.49 -10.68
C GLY A 76 -18.45 8.16 -11.32
N ASP A 77 -17.69 8.93 -10.53
CA ASP A 77 -16.48 9.63 -11.00
C ASP A 77 -15.26 8.72 -10.96
N VAL A 78 -15.11 7.93 -12.01
CA VAL A 78 -14.01 6.98 -12.16
C VAL A 78 -12.64 7.65 -12.20
N THR A 79 -12.58 8.87 -12.74
CA THR A 79 -11.30 9.59 -12.84
C THR A 79 -10.79 9.95 -11.45
N THR A 80 -11.64 10.49 -10.60
CA THR A 80 -11.30 10.76 -9.19
C THR A 80 -10.99 9.47 -8.43
N LEU A 81 -11.76 8.40 -8.62
CA LEU A 81 -11.50 7.10 -7.99
C LEU A 81 -10.12 6.54 -8.35
N ALA A 82 -9.76 6.54 -9.62
CA ALA A 82 -8.46 6.05 -10.06
C ALA A 82 -7.29 6.86 -9.47
N ALA A 83 -7.50 8.15 -9.18
CA ALA A 83 -6.46 9.00 -8.59
C ALA A 83 -6.08 8.62 -7.14
N PHE A 84 -6.88 7.82 -6.45
CA PHE A 84 -6.52 7.27 -5.14
C PHE A 84 -5.51 6.14 -5.21
N TYR A 85 -5.29 5.52 -6.39
CA TYR A 85 -4.43 4.35 -6.57
C TYR A 85 -3.10 4.72 -7.23
N SER A 86 -2.04 4.07 -6.79
CA SER A 86 -0.74 4.18 -7.45
C SER A 86 -0.75 3.49 -8.82
N ASP A 87 0.21 3.84 -9.69
CA ASP A 87 0.34 3.23 -11.02
C ASP A 87 0.58 1.71 -10.95
N ASP A 88 1.23 1.24 -9.89
CA ASP A 88 1.56 -0.16 -9.61
C ASP A 88 0.65 -0.81 -8.57
N ALA A 89 -0.50 -0.20 -8.26
CA ALA A 89 -1.44 -0.72 -7.29
C ALA A 89 -1.96 -2.12 -7.66
N ILE A 90 -2.31 -2.90 -6.65
CA ILE A 90 -2.98 -4.20 -6.83
C ILE A 90 -4.28 -4.18 -6.06
N SER A 91 -5.39 -4.50 -6.73
CA SER A 91 -6.71 -4.63 -6.13
C SER A 91 -7.24 -6.06 -6.29
N MET A 92 -7.84 -6.58 -5.22
CA MET A 92 -8.32 -7.95 -5.12
C MET A 92 -9.78 -7.94 -4.67
N ASP A 93 -10.68 -8.03 -5.62
CA ASP A 93 -12.11 -8.07 -5.35
C ASP A 93 -12.66 -9.49 -5.27
N ASN A 94 -13.80 -9.60 -4.59
CA ASN A 94 -14.53 -10.86 -4.48
C ASN A 94 -14.90 -11.43 -5.85
N GLU A 95 -14.61 -12.72 -6.06
CA GLU A 95 -14.97 -13.48 -7.27
C GLU A 95 -14.38 -12.92 -8.58
N LYS A 96 -13.28 -12.17 -8.51
CA LYS A 96 -12.57 -11.61 -9.67
C LYS A 96 -11.09 -11.99 -9.67
N PRO A 97 -10.46 -12.04 -10.85
CA PRO A 97 -9.00 -12.05 -10.94
C PRO A 97 -8.41 -10.78 -10.30
N MET A 98 -7.22 -10.92 -9.75
CA MET A 98 -6.45 -9.79 -9.23
C MET A 98 -6.18 -8.76 -10.34
N MET A 99 -6.46 -7.50 -10.06
CA MET A 99 -6.19 -6.38 -10.96
C MET A 99 -4.83 -5.77 -10.62
N VAL A 100 -3.96 -5.68 -11.62
CA VAL A 100 -2.60 -5.16 -11.45
C VAL A 100 -2.43 -3.88 -12.27
N GLY A 101 -2.10 -2.81 -11.59
CA GLY A 101 -1.90 -1.47 -12.15
C GLY A 101 -3.17 -0.62 -12.20
N ASN A 102 -2.98 0.69 -12.05
CA ASN A 102 -4.06 1.69 -12.03
C ASN A 102 -5.02 1.58 -13.21
N ALA A 103 -4.50 1.35 -14.42
CA ALA A 103 -5.33 1.24 -15.63
C ALA A 103 -6.30 0.05 -15.58
N ALA A 104 -5.86 -1.10 -15.02
CA ALA A 104 -6.73 -2.28 -14.86
C ALA A 104 -7.80 -2.03 -13.81
N ILE A 105 -7.43 -1.42 -12.68
CA ILE A 105 -8.34 -1.04 -11.59
C ILE A 105 -9.39 -0.05 -12.11
N LYS A 106 -8.96 0.99 -12.82
CA LYS A 106 -9.86 1.99 -13.42
C LYS A 106 -10.89 1.34 -14.35
N LYS A 107 -10.44 0.44 -15.23
CA LYS A 107 -11.32 -0.27 -16.15
C LYS A 107 -12.37 -1.10 -15.39
N ASP A 108 -11.96 -1.82 -14.35
CA ASP A 108 -12.89 -2.60 -13.53
C ASP A 108 -13.93 -1.72 -12.83
N MET A 109 -13.51 -0.56 -12.31
CA MET A 109 -14.43 0.44 -11.73
C MET A 109 -15.44 0.96 -12.76
N GLU A 110 -15.00 1.26 -13.99
CA GLU A 110 -15.88 1.69 -15.09
C GLU A 110 -16.96 0.63 -15.37
N GLU A 111 -16.55 -0.64 -15.49
CA GLU A 111 -17.46 -1.75 -15.74
C GLU A 111 -18.42 -2.02 -14.58
N GLY A 112 -17.94 -1.92 -13.34
CA GLY A 112 -18.73 -2.12 -12.13
C GLY A 112 -19.77 -1.01 -11.93
N LEU A 113 -19.35 0.24 -12.10
CA LEU A 113 -20.25 1.41 -11.96
C LEU A 113 -21.32 1.44 -13.05
N ALA A 114 -21.00 1.02 -14.28
CA ALA A 114 -21.98 0.93 -15.37
C ALA A 114 -23.11 -0.07 -15.07
N LYS A 115 -22.86 -1.09 -14.25
CA LYS A 115 -23.85 -2.12 -13.86
C LYS A 115 -24.58 -1.77 -12.57
N ARG A 116 -24.17 -0.70 -11.86
CA ARG A 116 -24.73 -0.34 -10.55
C ARG A 116 -26.19 0.13 -10.68
N PRO A 117 -27.13 -0.34 -9.84
CA PRO A 117 -28.49 0.14 -9.84
C PRO A 117 -28.54 1.67 -9.62
N LYS A 118 -29.42 2.34 -10.37
CA LYS A 118 -29.60 3.81 -10.26
C LYS A 118 -30.00 4.20 -8.86
N GLY A 119 -29.30 5.19 -8.30
CA GLY A 119 -29.58 5.69 -6.95
C GLY A 119 -29.02 4.84 -5.81
N ALA A 120 -28.42 3.67 -6.11
CA ALA A 120 -27.72 2.89 -5.11
C ALA A 120 -26.54 3.66 -4.53
N LYS A 121 -26.27 3.46 -3.23
CA LYS A 121 -25.17 4.11 -2.51
C LYS A 121 -24.31 3.07 -1.80
N THR A 122 -23.05 3.40 -1.64
CA THR A 122 -22.11 2.62 -0.82
C THR A 122 -21.47 3.56 0.20
N ASN A 123 -21.36 3.08 1.43
CA ASN A 123 -20.66 3.74 2.52
C ASN A 123 -19.46 2.88 2.96
N TYR A 124 -18.38 3.54 3.35
CA TYR A 124 -17.15 2.94 3.85
C TYR A 124 -16.87 3.47 5.25
N GLU A 125 -16.65 2.58 6.19
CA GLU A 125 -16.37 2.91 7.59
C GLU A 125 -15.04 2.29 8.00
N VAL A 126 -14.10 3.12 8.40
CA VAL A 126 -12.80 2.72 8.92
C VAL A 126 -12.95 2.16 10.34
N MET A 127 -12.69 0.87 10.50
CA MET A 127 -12.76 0.19 11.79
C MET A 127 -11.46 0.34 12.56
N ASP A 128 -10.33 0.14 11.88
CA ASP A 128 -9.00 0.18 12.47
C ASP A 128 -7.96 0.68 11.46
N VAL A 129 -6.92 1.35 11.95
CA VAL A 129 -5.77 1.79 11.18
C VAL A 129 -4.51 1.55 11.99
N PHE A 130 -3.53 0.87 11.43
CA PHE A 130 -2.25 0.59 12.06
C PHE A 130 -1.10 0.66 11.05
N GLY A 131 0.09 0.97 11.53
CA GLY A 131 1.27 1.11 10.71
C GLY A 131 2.21 2.15 11.27
N SER A 132 3.28 2.43 10.54
CA SER A 132 4.29 3.41 10.92
C SER A 132 5.00 4.01 9.71
N GLY A 133 5.57 5.19 9.89
CA GLY A 133 6.28 5.90 8.83
C GLY A 133 5.37 6.25 7.66
N ASN A 134 5.75 5.82 6.47
CA ASN A 134 5.02 6.11 5.24
C ASN A 134 3.99 5.06 4.85
N TYR A 135 3.77 4.02 5.68
CA TYR A 135 2.83 2.94 5.35
C TYR A 135 1.83 2.73 6.48
N VAL A 136 0.57 2.65 6.10
CA VAL A 136 -0.49 2.27 7.02
C VAL A 136 -1.39 1.22 6.38
N THR A 137 -1.92 0.35 7.23
CA THR A 137 -2.93 -0.62 6.88
C THR A 137 -4.24 -0.19 7.50
N GLU A 138 -5.26 -0.16 6.69
CA GLU A 138 -6.63 0.11 7.06
C GLU A 138 -7.43 -1.19 7.08
N VAL A 139 -8.34 -1.30 8.03
CA VAL A 139 -9.38 -2.32 8.08
C VAL A 139 -10.73 -1.62 8.14
N GLY A 140 -11.62 -1.97 7.24
CA GLY A 140 -12.91 -1.32 7.15
C GLY A 140 -14.06 -2.25 6.77
N LYS A 141 -15.26 -1.67 6.81
CA LYS A 141 -16.48 -2.33 6.34
C LYS A 141 -17.21 -1.48 5.31
N THR A 142 -17.89 -2.15 4.40
CA THR A 142 -18.75 -1.52 3.41
C THR A 142 -20.22 -1.83 3.70
N THR A 143 -21.08 -0.84 3.43
CA THR A 143 -22.52 -1.01 3.44
C THR A 143 -23.08 -0.50 2.13
N ARG A 144 -23.75 -1.38 1.39
CA ARG A 144 -24.42 -1.02 0.14
C ARG A 144 -25.92 -0.87 0.39
N MET A 145 -26.50 0.17 -0.19
CA MET A 145 -27.92 0.52 -0.05
C MET A 145 -28.54 0.73 -1.43
N ASP A 146 -29.82 0.41 -1.55
CA ASP A 146 -30.60 0.79 -2.73
C ASP A 146 -30.99 2.28 -2.71
N SER A 147 -31.75 2.71 -3.71
CA SER A 147 -32.19 4.11 -3.85
C SER A 147 -33.15 4.57 -2.72
N THR A 148 -33.72 3.65 -1.96
CA THR A 148 -34.60 3.96 -0.81
C THR A 148 -33.84 4.03 0.52
N GLY A 149 -32.55 3.70 0.53
CA GLY A 149 -31.70 3.64 1.72
C GLY A 149 -31.73 2.29 2.44
N LYS A 150 -32.44 1.29 1.89
CA LYS A 150 -32.45 -0.06 2.44
C LYS A 150 -31.11 -0.75 2.17
N VAL A 151 -30.50 -1.33 3.20
CA VAL A 151 -29.26 -2.10 3.09
C VAL A 151 -29.51 -3.36 2.24
N THR A 152 -28.73 -3.51 1.18
CA THR A 152 -28.76 -4.64 0.22
C THR A 152 -27.64 -5.63 0.44
N SER A 153 -26.46 -5.16 0.86
CA SER A 153 -25.34 -6.01 1.23
C SER A 153 -24.35 -5.30 2.13
N THR A 154 -23.56 -6.08 2.86
CA THR A 154 -22.42 -5.63 3.63
C THR A 154 -21.16 -6.36 3.20
N GLY A 155 -20.01 -5.80 3.53
CA GLY A 155 -18.71 -6.36 3.24
C GLY A 155 -17.63 -5.79 4.16
N LYS A 156 -16.44 -6.29 3.98
CA LYS A 156 -15.24 -5.87 4.69
C LYS A 156 -14.08 -5.73 3.72
N TYR A 157 -13.12 -4.91 4.10
CA TYR A 157 -11.95 -4.68 3.26
C TYR A 157 -10.72 -4.37 4.11
N MET A 158 -9.57 -4.51 3.49
CA MET A 158 -8.30 -3.97 3.96
C MET A 158 -7.65 -3.20 2.83
N ALA A 159 -7.01 -2.08 3.17
CA ALA A 159 -6.21 -1.32 2.23
C ALA A 159 -4.84 -1.00 2.84
N ILE A 160 -3.82 -0.94 1.99
CA ILE A 160 -2.49 -0.47 2.34
C ILE A 160 -2.26 0.85 1.62
N TRP A 161 -2.01 1.87 2.41
CA TRP A 161 -1.72 3.23 1.97
C TRP A 161 -0.25 3.54 2.13
N GLU A 162 0.32 4.19 1.13
CA GLU A 162 1.67 4.75 1.17
C GLU A 162 1.60 6.27 1.11
N LYS A 163 2.37 6.96 1.97
CA LYS A 163 2.45 8.42 1.95
C LYS A 163 3.53 8.86 0.97
N ARG A 164 3.13 9.41 -0.18
CA ARG A 164 4.00 9.95 -1.23
C ARG A 164 3.76 11.46 -1.33
N ASP A 165 4.81 12.26 -1.18
CA ASP A 165 4.72 13.74 -1.27
C ASP A 165 3.62 14.33 -0.35
N GLY A 166 3.49 13.76 0.85
CA GLY A 166 2.52 14.19 1.86
C GLY A 166 1.08 13.69 1.63
N LYS A 167 0.81 12.94 0.57
CA LYS A 167 -0.51 12.38 0.23
C LYS A 167 -0.54 10.87 0.41
N TRP A 168 -1.63 10.37 0.94
CA TRP A 168 -1.88 8.93 1.01
C TRP A 168 -2.34 8.42 -0.35
N ILE A 169 -1.70 7.35 -0.85
CA ILE A 169 -2.02 6.66 -2.11
C ILE A 169 -2.22 5.18 -1.79
N CYS A 170 -3.31 4.61 -2.23
CA CYS A 170 -3.59 3.18 -2.10
C CYS A 170 -2.65 2.39 -3.02
N ILE A 171 -1.90 1.47 -2.43
CA ILE A 171 -0.98 0.60 -3.16
C ILE A 171 -1.50 -0.83 -3.26
N ARG A 172 -2.31 -1.26 -2.29
CA ARG A 172 -2.93 -2.60 -2.24
C ARG A 172 -4.28 -2.50 -1.56
N ASP A 173 -5.26 -3.21 -2.09
CA ASP A 173 -6.50 -3.44 -1.36
C ASP A 173 -7.07 -4.84 -1.63
N ILE A 174 -7.91 -5.26 -0.72
CA ILE A 174 -8.71 -6.48 -0.84
C ILE A 174 -10.07 -6.24 -0.21
N GLY A 175 -11.12 -6.62 -0.94
CA GLY A 175 -12.48 -6.53 -0.45
C GLY A 175 -13.28 -7.81 -0.69
N ASN A 176 -14.23 -8.08 0.19
CA ASN A 176 -15.19 -9.16 -0.04
C ASN A 176 -16.55 -8.87 0.62
N ASN A 177 -17.57 -9.51 0.10
CA ASN A 177 -18.92 -9.47 0.67
C ASN A 177 -19.01 -10.40 1.90
N ASP A 178 -19.91 -10.06 2.86
CA ASP A 178 -20.18 -10.91 4.04
C ASP A 178 -21.03 -12.12 3.68
N ALA A 179 -21.84 -12.01 2.63
CA ALA A 179 -22.65 -13.09 2.10
C ALA A 179 -22.60 -13.08 0.56
N LYS A 180 -23.00 -14.19 -0.06
CA LYS A 180 -23.18 -14.22 -1.52
C LYS A 180 -24.21 -13.16 -1.92
N VAL A 181 -23.86 -12.36 -2.92
CA VAL A 181 -24.81 -11.45 -3.56
C VAL A 181 -25.55 -12.28 -4.59
N ASN A 182 -26.88 -12.50 -4.36
CA ASN A 182 -27.75 -13.22 -5.27
C ASN A 182 -28.14 -12.36 -6.47
#